data_08a9dbf83f30412aa0cc241ac333823d
#
_entry.id   08a9dbf83f30412aa0cc241ac333823d
#
_cell.length_a   1.000
_cell.length_b   1.000
_cell.length_c   1.000
_cell.angle_alpha   90.00
_cell.angle_beta   90.00
_cell.angle_gamma   90.00
#
_symmetry.space_group_name_H-M   'P 1'
#
loop_
_entity.id
_entity.type
_entity.pdbx_description
1 polymer ?
#
loop_
_entity_poly.entity_id
_entity_poly.type
_entity_poly.pdbx_seq_one_letter_code
_entity_poly.pdbx_strand_id
1 'polypeptide(L)'
;MPATTLCTPGDIEYRVNEAEAVLAITDMENSDKVAGTAGNSPTLEHLFLVGNERRGWVSYDEEMSQASAALDNAEPTRSDDPLLIYFTSGTVGYPKMVLHTQAPFMGANSLIPLMELWLSKVSR
;
A
#
# COMPACT_ATOMS: atom_id res chain seq x y z
N MET A 1 -0.38 -2.58 -0.61
CA MET A 1 0.90 -2.45 -1.33
C MET A 1 1.49 -1.08 -1.04
N PRO A 2 2.56 -0.99 -0.25
CA PRO A 2 3.26 0.28 -0.03
C PRO A 2 4.14 0.64 -1.25
N ALA A 3 4.24 1.94 -1.52
CA ALA A 3 5.12 2.50 -2.53
C ALA A 3 5.93 3.67 -1.94
N THR A 4 7.17 3.83 -2.39
CA THR A 4 7.99 4.97 -1.96
C THR A 4 7.58 6.25 -2.70
N THR A 5 7.74 7.40 -2.06
CA THR A 5 7.53 8.73 -2.65
C THR A 5 8.48 9.04 -3.82
N LEU A 6 9.55 8.25 -3.97
CA LEU A 6 10.50 8.37 -5.10
C LEU A 6 9.99 7.71 -6.40
N CYS A 7 8.87 6.97 -6.35
CA CYS A 7 8.27 6.39 -7.54
C CYS A 7 7.88 7.48 -8.55
N THR A 8 8.20 7.23 -9.81
CA THR A 8 7.70 8.02 -10.93
C THR A 8 6.24 7.65 -11.24
N PRO A 9 5.48 8.47 -11.99
CA PRO A 9 4.14 8.07 -12.45
C PRO A 9 4.11 6.71 -13.16
N GLY A 10 5.08 6.42 -14.02
CA GLY A 10 5.18 5.12 -14.70
C GLY A 10 5.47 3.96 -13.76
N ASP A 11 6.25 4.18 -12.68
CA ASP A 11 6.46 3.17 -11.64
C ASP A 11 5.18 2.88 -10.86
N ILE A 12 4.37 3.90 -10.60
CA ILE A 12 3.08 3.77 -9.91
C ILE A 12 2.09 3.01 -10.81
N GLU A 13 1.98 3.43 -12.08
CA GLU A 13 1.11 2.79 -13.07
C GLU A 13 1.42 1.30 -13.21
N TYR A 14 2.70 0.95 -13.38
CA TYR A 14 3.13 -0.44 -13.45
C TYR A 14 2.68 -1.24 -12.23
N ARG A 15 2.94 -0.72 -11.01
CA ARG A 15 2.60 -1.42 -9.76
C ARG A 15 1.10 -1.55 -9.54
N VAL A 16 0.35 -0.51 -9.86
CA VAL A 16 -1.12 -0.50 -9.74
C VAL A 16 -1.73 -1.54 -10.66
N ASN A 17 -1.25 -1.62 -11.90
CA ASN A 17 -1.76 -2.56 -12.89
C ASN A 17 -1.35 -4.01 -12.58
N GLU A 18 -0.09 -4.26 -12.20
CA GLU A 18 0.37 -5.61 -11.83
C GLU A 18 -0.33 -6.15 -10.57
N ALA A 19 -0.63 -5.28 -9.62
CA ALA A 19 -1.33 -5.68 -8.39
C ALA A 19 -2.87 -5.62 -8.53
N GLU A 20 -3.39 -5.21 -9.68
CA GLU A 20 -4.82 -4.97 -9.91
C GLU A 20 -5.45 -4.13 -8.78
N ALA A 21 -4.72 -3.08 -8.37
CA ALA A 21 -5.13 -2.27 -7.23
C ALA A 21 -6.42 -1.50 -7.56
N VAL A 22 -7.38 -1.57 -6.63
CA VAL A 22 -8.69 -0.89 -6.75
C VAL A 22 -8.66 0.49 -6.11
N LEU A 23 -7.77 0.69 -5.14
CA LEU A 23 -7.72 1.88 -4.32
C LEU A 23 -6.28 2.37 -4.15
N ALA A 24 -6.09 3.70 -4.23
CA ALA A 24 -4.83 4.37 -3.87
C ALA A 24 -5.05 5.41 -2.78
N ILE A 25 -4.14 5.42 -1.79
CA ILE A 25 -4.10 6.43 -0.72
C ILE A 25 -2.77 7.17 -0.84
N THR A 26 -2.80 8.49 -0.84
CA THR A 26 -1.59 9.32 -0.92
C THR A 26 -1.78 10.67 -0.22
N ASP A 27 -0.71 11.43 -0.09
CA ASP A 27 -0.70 12.82 0.34
C ASP A 27 -0.82 13.80 -0.86
N MET A 28 -0.95 15.10 -0.56
CA MET A 28 -1.07 16.15 -1.58
C MET A 28 0.16 16.23 -2.47
N GLU A 29 1.36 16.06 -1.91
CA GLU A 29 2.63 16.21 -2.64
C GLU A 29 2.76 15.16 -3.76
N ASN A 30 2.29 13.94 -3.52
CA ASN A 30 2.37 12.83 -4.48
C ASN A 30 1.08 12.62 -5.28
N SER A 31 0.02 13.38 -4.98
CA SER A 31 -1.30 13.19 -5.59
C SER A 31 -1.32 13.35 -7.12
N ASP A 32 -0.48 14.25 -7.68
CA ASP A 32 -0.39 14.43 -9.14
C ASP A 32 0.21 13.22 -9.83
N LYS A 33 1.17 12.54 -9.20
CA LYS A 33 1.77 11.30 -9.74
C LYS A 33 0.72 10.19 -9.83
N VAL A 34 -0.10 10.04 -8.78
CA VAL A 34 -1.17 9.04 -8.73
C VAL A 34 -2.30 9.41 -9.70
N ALA A 35 -2.71 10.69 -9.76
CA ALA A 35 -3.73 11.14 -10.70
C ALA A 35 -3.35 10.88 -12.16
N GLY A 36 -2.07 11.03 -12.50
CA GLY A 36 -1.55 10.77 -13.85
C GLY A 36 -1.65 9.31 -14.28
N THR A 37 -1.79 8.37 -13.35
CA THR A 37 -1.88 6.93 -13.65
C THR A 37 -3.33 6.44 -13.83
N ALA A 38 -4.31 7.13 -13.25
CA ALA A 38 -5.69 6.66 -13.18
C ALA A 38 -6.31 6.38 -14.55
N GLY A 39 -5.96 7.16 -15.58
CA GLY A 39 -6.44 6.95 -16.94
C GLY A 39 -5.97 5.65 -17.62
N ASN A 40 -4.85 5.10 -17.14
CA ASN A 40 -4.22 3.89 -17.70
C ASN A 40 -4.31 2.68 -16.74
N SER A 41 -5.03 2.83 -15.64
CA SER A 41 -5.17 1.80 -14.60
C SER A 41 -6.65 1.46 -14.42
N PRO A 42 -7.20 0.54 -15.23
CA PRO A 42 -8.65 0.30 -15.31
C PRO A 42 -9.25 -0.29 -14.03
N THR A 43 -8.45 -0.86 -13.15
CA THR A 43 -8.91 -1.40 -11.86
C THR A 43 -8.92 -0.33 -10.76
N LEU A 44 -8.24 0.81 -10.95
CA LEU A 44 -8.11 1.86 -9.94
C LEU A 44 -9.36 2.75 -9.91
N GLU A 45 -10.28 2.43 -9.02
CA GLU A 45 -11.59 3.09 -8.91
C GLU A 45 -11.62 4.22 -7.89
N HIS A 46 -10.79 4.11 -6.82
CA HIS A 46 -10.86 5.01 -5.67
C HIS A 46 -9.53 5.69 -5.38
N LEU A 47 -9.57 7.01 -5.29
CA LEU A 47 -8.41 7.84 -4.94
C LEU A 47 -8.68 8.55 -3.61
N PHE A 48 -7.87 8.25 -2.60
CA PHE A 48 -7.96 8.84 -1.26
C PHE A 48 -6.81 9.81 -1.01
N LEU A 49 -7.12 10.96 -0.45
CA LEU A 49 -6.15 11.99 -0.08
C LEU A 49 -6.10 12.17 1.44
N VAL A 50 -4.90 12.16 2.00
CA VAL A 50 -4.65 12.36 3.44
C VAL A 50 -4.33 13.83 3.71
N GLY A 51 -4.93 14.39 4.74
CA GLY A 51 -4.61 15.72 5.29
C GLY A 51 -5.04 16.92 4.44
N ASN A 52 -5.68 16.72 3.29
CA ASN A 52 -6.10 17.76 2.37
C ASN A 52 -7.34 17.35 1.57
N GLU A 53 -7.89 18.30 0.80
CA GLU A 53 -8.98 18.05 -0.13
C GLU A 53 -8.53 18.27 -1.58
N ARG A 54 -9.03 17.42 -2.49
CA ARG A 54 -8.83 17.55 -3.93
C ARG A 54 -10.10 17.12 -4.67
N ARG A 55 -10.52 17.92 -5.63
CA ARG A 55 -11.71 17.60 -6.43
C ARG A 55 -11.55 16.25 -7.14
N GLY A 56 -12.54 15.38 -6.97
CA GLY A 56 -12.55 14.03 -7.55
C GLY A 56 -11.80 12.99 -6.71
N TRP A 57 -11.35 13.37 -5.50
CA TRP A 57 -10.73 12.48 -4.52
C TRP A 57 -11.59 12.38 -3.27
N VAL A 58 -11.49 11.26 -2.59
CA VAL A 58 -12.14 11.06 -1.29
C VAL A 58 -11.19 11.55 -0.18
N SER A 59 -11.72 12.28 0.79
CA SER A 59 -10.95 12.68 1.98
C SER A 59 -10.77 11.46 2.89
N TYR A 60 -9.54 11.01 3.05
CA TYR A 60 -9.22 9.90 3.96
C TYR A 60 -9.60 10.21 5.41
N ASP A 61 -9.32 11.44 5.85
CA ASP A 61 -9.56 11.84 7.24
C ASP A 61 -11.05 11.93 7.55
N GLU A 62 -11.86 12.40 6.59
CA GLU A 62 -13.32 12.45 6.75
C GLU A 62 -13.93 11.05 6.83
N GLU A 63 -13.59 10.16 5.90
CA GLU A 63 -14.05 8.78 5.91
C GLU A 63 -13.64 8.03 7.19
N MET A 64 -12.39 8.22 7.63
CA MET A 64 -11.90 7.64 8.88
C MET A 64 -12.64 8.17 10.11
N SER A 65 -13.02 9.44 10.12
CA SER A 65 -13.77 10.04 11.23
C SER A 65 -15.20 9.50 11.35
N GLN A 66 -15.77 9.07 10.24
CA GLN A 66 -17.13 8.51 10.14
C GLN A 66 -17.15 6.98 10.25
N ALA A 67 -15.99 6.33 10.12
CA ALA A 67 -15.90 4.89 10.19
C ALA A 67 -16.27 4.35 11.57
N SER A 68 -16.96 3.20 11.61
CA SER A 68 -17.26 2.51 12.86
C SER A 68 -15.98 2.07 13.56
N ALA A 69 -15.89 2.29 14.87
CA ALA A 69 -14.81 1.75 15.70
C ALA A 69 -14.92 0.23 15.91
N ALA A 70 -16.05 -0.37 15.57
CA ALA A 70 -16.30 -1.81 15.66
C ALA A 70 -16.42 -2.39 14.25
N LEU A 71 -15.71 -3.50 14.01
CA LEU A 71 -15.84 -4.29 12.79
C LEU A 71 -16.79 -5.46 13.10
N ASP A 72 -18.10 -5.23 12.88
CA ASP A 72 -19.11 -6.27 13.04
C ASP A 72 -18.98 -7.30 11.90
N ASN A 73 -19.02 -8.57 12.26
CA ASN A 73 -18.93 -9.71 11.32
C ASN A 73 -17.57 -9.86 10.61
N ALA A 74 -16.48 -9.46 11.24
CA ALA A 74 -15.15 -9.78 10.71
C ALA A 74 -14.94 -11.29 10.71
N GLU A 75 -14.65 -11.86 9.55
CA GLU A 75 -14.21 -13.24 9.46
C GLU A 75 -12.79 -13.37 10.04
N PRO A 76 -12.50 -14.46 10.76
CA PRO A 76 -11.14 -14.70 11.26
C PRO A 76 -10.14 -14.79 10.12
N THR A 77 -9.08 -14.00 10.20
CA THR A 77 -7.97 -14.05 9.24
C THR A 77 -7.21 -15.38 9.36
N ARG A 78 -6.98 -16.05 8.24
CA ARG A 78 -6.23 -17.30 8.14
C ARG A 78 -4.75 -17.02 7.87
N SER A 79 -3.90 -18.00 8.21
CA SER A 79 -2.45 -17.88 7.97
C SER A 79 -2.05 -17.81 6.51
N ASP A 80 -2.85 -18.37 5.62
CA ASP A 80 -2.66 -18.40 4.17
C ASP A 80 -3.31 -17.23 3.43
N ASP A 81 -4.08 -16.38 4.14
CA ASP A 81 -4.68 -15.19 3.55
C ASP A 81 -3.61 -14.18 3.09
N PRO A 82 -3.83 -13.51 1.94
CA PRO A 82 -3.00 -12.40 1.50
C PRO A 82 -2.93 -11.27 2.55
N LEU A 83 -1.73 -10.77 2.82
CA LEU A 83 -1.54 -9.63 3.72
C LEU A 83 -0.94 -8.44 3.01
N LEU A 84 0.14 -8.65 2.27
CA LEU A 84 0.97 -7.55 1.81
C LEU A 84 1.66 -7.90 0.49
N ILE A 85 1.64 -6.95 -0.44
CA ILE A 85 2.38 -7.04 -1.70
C ILE A 85 3.56 -6.07 -1.64
N TYR A 86 4.77 -6.57 -1.92
CA TYR A 86 5.96 -5.77 -2.18
C TYR A 86 6.45 -5.96 -3.60
N PHE A 87 7.09 -4.91 -4.12
CA PHE A 87 7.85 -4.96 -5.37
C PHE A 87 9.33 -4.95 -5.05
N THR A 88 10.03 -5.98 -5.49
CA THR A 88 11.48 -6.10 -5.32
C THR A 88 12.20 -5.50 -6.52
N SER A 89 13.36 -4.85 -6.29
CA SER A 89 14.21 -4.39 -7.38
C SER A 89 14.72 -5.61 -8.16
N GLY A 90 14.23 -5.77 -9.40
CA GLY A 90 14.81 -6.74 -10.32
C GLY A 90 16.20 -6.27 -10.78
N THR A 91 17.18 -7.16 -10.89
CA THR A 91 18.51 -6.85 -11.44
C THR A 91 18.45 -6.56 -12.94
N VAL A 92 17.40 -7.00 -13.63
CA VAL A 92 17.13 -6.75 -15.05
C VAL A 92 15.62 -6.65 -15.25
N GLY A 93 15.13 -5.50 -15.73
CA GLY A 93 13.72 -5.29 -16.09
C GLY A 93 12.87 -4.67 -14.98
N TYR A 94 11.55 -4.84 -15.07
CA TYR A 94 10.59 -4.29 -14.12
C TYR A 94 10.66 -4.98 -12.75
N PRO A 95 10.30 -4.26 -11.65
CA PRO A 95 10.23 -4.84 -10.33
C PRO A 95 9.29 -6.05 -10.28
N LYS A 96 9.68 -7.10 -9.57
CA LYS A 96 8.83 -8.29 -9.40
C LYS A 96 7.90 -8.13 -8.23
N MET A 97 6.63 -8.46 -8.44
CA MET A 97 5.62 -8.50 -7.38
C MET A 97 5.83 -9.73 -6.50
N VAL A 98 5.81 -9.54 -5.18
CA VAL A 98 5.92 -10.59 -4.17
C VAL A 98 4.76 -10.47 -3.19
N LEU A 99 3.92 -11.50 -3.14
CA LEU A 99 2.82 -11.60 -2.19
C LEU A 99 3.31 -12.23 -0.88
N HIS A 100 3.03 -11.55 0.24
CA HIS A 100 3.20 -12.07 1.59
C HIS A 100 1.83 -12.44 2.19
N THR A 101 1.74 -13.60 2.78
CA THR A 101 0.56 -14.05 3.54
C THR A 101 0.67 -13.66 5.01
N GLN A 102 -0.35 -13.97 5.80
CA GLN A 102 -0.39 -13.70 7.24
C GLN A 102 0.61 -14.55 8.03
N ALA A 103 0.98 -15.74 7.55
CA ALA A 103 1.83 -16.71 8.27
C ALA A 103 3.16 -16.13 8.81
N PRO A 104 3.95 -15.35 8.04
CA PRO A 104 5.19 -14.77 8.54
C PRO A 104 4.99 -13.81 9.72
N PHE A 105 3.84 -13.14 9.77
CA PHE A 105 3.52 -12.17 10.83
C PHE A 105 2.93 -12.84 12.07
N MET A 106 2.22 -13.94 11.92
CA MET A 106 1.70 -14.72 13.06
C MET A 106 2.82 -15.48 13.80
N GLY A 107 3.89 -15.85 13.09
CA GLY A 107 5.11 -16.41 13.68
C GLY A 107 6.09 -15.36 14.24
N ALA A 108 5.83 -14.07 14.06
CA ALA A 108 6.74 -12.96 14.29
C ALA A 108 7.00 -12.64 15.77
N ASN A 109 6.37 -13.31 16.74
CA ASN A 109 6.82 -13.23 18.13
C ASN A 109 8.30 -13.67 18.32
N SER A 110 8.87 -14.37 17.32
CA SER A 110 10.29 -14.72 17.28
C SER A 110 11.14 -13.82 16.38
N LEU A 111 10.53 -12.97 15.52
CA LEU A 111 11.23 -12.11 14.55
C LEU A 111 11.25 -10.62 14.93
N ILE A 112 10.41 -10.20 15.89
CA ILE A 112 10.41 -8.83 16.40
C ILE A 112 11.83 -8.38 16.87
N PRO A 113 12.63 -9.21 17.56
CA PRO A 113 13.99 -8.84 17.93
C PRO A 113 14.92 -8.62 16.73
N LEU A 114 14.69 -9.33 15.59
CA LEU A 114 15.49 -9.17 14.38
C LEU A 114 15.11 -7.88 13.62
N MET A 115 13.85 -7.49 13.65
CA MET A 115 13.38 -6.26 13.02
C MET A 115 13.82 -5.02 13.80
N GLU A 116 13.81 -5.08 15.15
CA GLU A 116 14.35 -4.02 15.99
C GLU A 116 15.88 -3.89 15.83
N LEU A 117 16.58 -5.01 15.69
CA LEU A 117 18.02 -5.01 15.44
C LEU A 117 18.36 -4.42 14.07
N TRP A 118 17.52 -4.65 13.04
CA TRP A 118 17.69 -4.07 11.71
C TRP A 118 17.42 -2.56 11.70
N LEU A 119 16.31 -2.13 12.32
CA LEU A 119 15.96 -0.71 12.45
C LEU A 119 17.01 0.09 13.22
N SER A 120 17.62 -0.51 14.26
CA SER A 120 18.69 0.13 15.03
C SER A 120 20.00 0.32 14.24
N LYS A 121 20.21 -0.44 13.15
CA LYS A 121 21.38 -0.31 12.26
C LYS A 121 21.17 0.69 11.12
N VAL A 122 19.94 0.98 10.75
CA VAL A 122 19.60 1.93 9.67
C VAL A 122 19.54 3.37 10.19
N SER A 123 19.43 3.57 11.49
CA SER A 123 19.35 4.91 12.14
C SER A 123 20.70 5.44 12.63
N ARG A 124 21.83 4.90 12.13
CA ARG A 124 23.19 5.45 12.35
C ARG A 124 23.82 5.81 10.98
#